data_8b3fdc325c01c8a5f8163024503dd397
#
_entry.id   8b3fdc325c01c8a5f8163024503dd397
#
_cell.length_a   1.000
_cell.length_b   1.000
_cell.length_c   1.000
_cell.angle_alpha   90.00
_cell.angle_beta   90.00
_cell.angle_gamma   90.00
#
_symmetry.space_group_name_H-M   'P 1'
#
loop_
_entity.id
_entity.type
_entity.pdbx_description
1 polymer ?
#
loop_
_entity_poly.entity_id
_entity_poly.type
_entity_poly.pdbx_seq_one_letter_code
_entity_poly.pdbx_strand_id
1 'polypeptide(L)'
;VPSATKIASLAAGKPHPRALPAGASFAGIKAAALGGEYNAAFNAYLKAAATYRAESPQAVPADRTSADFSSDMEYQTWLRTLPVAASNERKAIETLGYAAYFTGDASYALAGVARLESLAKWPTRGVTSEANQDQANREIYVGLAFGLDLYADRLSTSQTTLVVNALKDRVRQAMEKWPSLDPSPYQTHQITASRYV
;
A
#
# COMPACT_ATOMS: atom_id res chain seq x y z
N VAL A 1 -16.92 0.04 16.97
CA VAL A 1 -15.64 0.50 16.41
C VAL A 1 -15.00 1.43 17.46
N PRO A 2 -13.69 1.27 17.79
CA PRO A 2 -13.02 2.18 18.71
C PRO A 2 -13.04 3.62 18.19
N SER A 3 -13.17 4.61 19.08
CA SER A 3 -13.08 6.02 18.68
C SER A 3 -11.68 6.37 18.18
N ALA A 4 -11.56 7.39 17.33
CA ALA A 4 -10.27 7.89 16.84
C ALA A 4 -9.30 8.21 18.00
N THR A 5 -9.81 8.78 19.11
CA THR A 5 -9.05 9.06 20.33
C THR A 5 -8.50 7.77 20.95
N LYS A 6 -9.32 6.71 21.01
CA LYS A 6 -8.87 5.41 21.53
C LYS A 6 -7.79 4.78 20.66
N ILE A 7 -7.96 4.83 19.33
CA ILE A 7 -6.95 4.35 18.39
C ILE A 7 -5.64 5.13 18.54
N ALA A 8 -5.72 6.46 18.60
CA ALA A 8 -4.55 7.32 18.81
C ALA A 8 -3.84 7.00 20.14
N SER A 9 -4.57 6.77 21.23
CA SER A 9 -3.98 6.40 22.52
C SER A 9 -3.28 5.05 22.51
N LEU A 10 -3.81 4.08 21.76
CA LEU A 10 -3.20 2.74 21.61
C LEU A 10 -1.93 2.79 20.76
N ALA A 11 -1.84 3.74 19.83
CA ALA A 11 -0.69 3.95 18.96
C ALA A 11 0.38 4.87 19.56
N ALA A 12 0.00 5.69 20.55
CA ALA A 12 0.91 6.66 21.17
C ALA A 12 2.14 5.97 21.78
N GLY A 13 3.31 6.52 21.51
CA GLY A 13 4.59 6.04 22.05
C GLY A 13 5.09 4.72 21.46
N LYS A 14 4.38 4.09 20.53
CA LYS A 14 4.88 2.91 19.82
C LYS A 14 5.79 3.34 18.67
N PRO A 15 7.03 2.78 18.59
CA PRO A 15 7.94 3.09 17.50
C PRO A 15 7.40 2.55 16.17
N HIS A 16 7.84 3.13 15.07
CA HIS A 16 7.64 2.59 13.74
C HIS A 16 8.78 1.61 13.36
N PRO A 17 8.52 0.62 12.52
CA PRO A 17 7.22 0.23 12.01
C PRO A 17 6.38 -0.53 13.06
N ARG A 18 5.10 -0.20 13.16
CA ARG A 18 4.15 -0.82 14.10
C ARG A 18 3.62 -2.17 13.60
N ALA A 19 3.69 -2.38 12.29
CA ALA A 19 3.29 -3.64 11.64
C ALA A 19 4.27 -4.79 11.92
N LEU A 20 5.43 -4.52 12.51
CA LEU A 20 6.42 -5.53 12.87
C LEU A 20 6.44 -5.79 14.38
N PRO A 21 6.71 -7.03 14.81
CA PRO A 21 6.95 -7.30 16.21
C PRO A 21 8.17 -6.52 16.72
N ALA A 22 8.15 -6.14 17.99
CA ALA A 22 9.22 -5.37 18.62
C ALA A 22 9.99 -6.22 19.63
N GLY A 23 11.16 -5.73 20.05
CA GLY A 23 11.95 -6.34 21.12
C GLY A 23 12.58 -7.67 20.76
N ALA A 24 12.66 -8.58 21.75
CA ALA A 24 13.32 -9.87 21.61
C ALA A 24 12.72 -10.77 20.51
N SER A 25 11.40 -10.72 20.31
CA SER A 25 10.74 -11.46 19.25
C SER A 25 11.21 -11.05 17.87
N PHE A 26 11.39 -9.74 17.64
CA PHE A 26 11.92 -9.24 16.38
C PHE A 26 13.40 -9.64 16.19
N ALA A 27 14.23 -9.53 17.23
CA ALA A 27 15.64 -9.93 17.16
C ALA A 27 15.78 -11.40 16.77
N GLY A 28 14.95 -12.29 17.34
CA GLY A 28 14.92 -13.69 16.97
C GLY A 28 14.52 -13.93 15.51
N ILE A 29 13.46 -13.29 15.05
CA ILE A 29 13.00 -13.38 13.65
C ILE A 29 14.09 -12.86 12.69
N LYS A 30 14.71 -11.74 13.03
CA LYS A 30 15.81 -11.16 12.24
C LYS A 30 17.00 -12.09 12.15
N ALA A 31 17.42 -12.68 13.25
CA ALA A 31 18.51 -13.65 13.28
C ALA A 31 18.21 -14.89 12.43
N ALA A 32 16.99 -15.44 12.56
CA ALA A 32 16.54 -16.58 11.76
C ALA A 32 16.47 -16.28 10.26
N ALA A 33 16.07 -15.05 9.89
CA ALA A 33 16.03 -14.60 8.51
C ALA A 33 17.43 -14.37 7.90
N LEU A 34 18.35 -13.75 8.67
CA LEU A 34 19.66 -13.35 8.15
C LEU A 34 20.70 -14.48 8.13
N GLY A 35 20.60 -15.45 9.00
CA GLY A 35 21.59 -16.53 9.08
C GLY A 35 21.09 -17.85 9.63
N GLY A 36 19.79 -17.95 9.94
CA GLY A 36 19.16 -19.13 10.52
C GLY A 36 18.28 -19.91 9.55
N GLU A 37 17.25 -20.54 10.10
CA GLU A 37 16.36 -21.47 9.39
C GLU A 37 15.57 -20.86 8.23
N TYR A 38 15.30 -19.51 8.26
CA TYR A 38 14.58 -18.80 7.21
C TYR A 38 15.49 -18.15 6.16
N ASN A 39 16.81 -18.34 6.25
CA ASN A 39 17.78 -17.64 5.39
C ASN A 39 17.54 -17.89 3.89
N ALA A 40 17.26 -19.11 3.47
CA ALA A 40 17.01 -19.43 2.07
C ALA A 40 15.76 -18.70 1.54
N ALA A 41 14.67 -18.69 2.29
CA ALA A 41 13.43 -17.97 1.93
C ALA A 41 13.66 -16.47 1.93
N PHE A 42 14.40 -15.94 2.90
CA PHE A 42 14.71 -14.52 2.97
C PHE A 42 15.62 -14.06 1.83
N ASN A 43 16.59 -14.87 1.42
CA ASN A 43 17.41 -14.57 0.24
C ASN A 43 16.60 -14.54 -1.06
N ALA A 44 15.59 -15.41 -1.22
CA ALA A 44 14.66 -15.34 -2.33
C ALA A 44 13.82 -14.04 -2.29
N TYR A 45 13.39 -13.63 -1.09
CA TYR A 45 12.71 -12.36 -0.86
C TYR A 45 13.60 -11.15 -1.21
N LEU A 46 14.88 -11.16 -0.83
CA LEU A 46 15.83 -10.11 -1.18
C LEU A 46 16.09 -10.00 -2.68
N LYS A 47 16.02 -11.11 -3.43
CA LYS A 47 16.07 -11.05 -4.92
C LYS A 47 14.90 -10.28 -5.49
N ALA A 48 13.68 -10.51 -4.99
CA ALA A 48 12.50 -9.72 -5.40
C ALA A 48 12.66 -8.24 -5.01
N ALA A 49 13.17 -7.96 -3.80
CA ALA A 49 13.45 -6.59 -3.38
C ALA A 49 14.48 -5.90 -4.28
N ALA A 50 15.53 -6.61 -4.71
CA ALA A 50 16.53 -6.08 -5.64
C ALA A 50 15.93 -5.77 -7.02
N THR A 51 15.02 -6.60 -7.50
CA THR A 51 14.27 -6.34 -8.75
C THR A 51 13.44 -5.06 -8.60
N TYR A 52 12.62 -4.95 -7.57
CA TYR A 52 11.82 -3.75 -7.32
C TYR A 52 12.66 -2.49 -7.13
N ARG A 53 13.84 -2.59 -6.52
CA ARG A 53 14.78 -1.48 -6.37
C ARG A 53 15.33 -0.99 -7.71
N ALA A 54 15.56 -1.89 -8.65
CA ALA A 54 16.10 -1.57 -9.97
C ALA A 54 15.05 -1.03 -10.95
N GLU A 55 13.77 -1.34 -10.71
CA GLU A 55 12.67 -0.91 -11.55
C GLU A 55 12.15 0.47 -11.13
N SER A 56 11.71 1.26 -12.11
CA SER A 56 10.97 2.50 -11.83
C SER A 56 9.59 2.21 -11.24
N PRO A 57 9.02 3.11 -10.43
CA PRO A 57 7.60 3.05 -10.05
C PRO A 57 6.70 2.95 -11.28
N GLN A 58 5.57 2.29 -11.12
CA GLN A 58 4.53 2.27 -12.17
C GLN A 58 4.10 3.71 -12.50
N ALA A 59 3.90 3.96 -13.78
CA ALA A 59 3.41 5.25 -14.24
C ALA A 59 2.02 5.55 -13.64
N VAL A 60 1.78 6.82 -13.35
CA VAL A 60 0.45 7.29 -12.95
C VAL A 60 -0.54 6.95 -14.07
N PRO A 61 -1.63 6.23 -13.79
CA PRO A 61 -2.62 5.91 -14.81
C PRO A 61 -3.21 7.18 -15.43
N ALA A 62 -3.30 7.20 -16.75
CA ALA A 62 -4.02 8.27 -17.44
C ALA A 62 -5.50 8.20 -17.07
N ASP A 63 -6.15 9.36 -16.94
CA ASP A 63 -7.60 9.45 -16.72
C ASP A 63 -8.31 9.26 -18.06
N ARG A 64 -8.68 8.01 -18.37
CA ARG A 64 -9.32 7.60 -19.63
C ARG A 64 -10.76 7.23 -19.39
N THR A 65 -11.60 7.47 -20.39
CA THR A 65 -13.02 7.11 -20.42
C THR A 65 -13.29 6.06 -21.49
N SER A 66 -14.48 5.49 -21.55
CA SER A 66 -14.85 4.55 -22.60
C SER A 66 -14.75 5.14 -24.02
N ALA A 67 -14.84 6.46 -24.15
CA ALA A 67 -14.69 7.16 -25.43
C ALA A 67 -13.26 7.12 -26.00
N ASP A 68 -12.26 6.80 -25.16
CA ASP A 68 -10.85 6.70 -25.56
C ASP A 68 -10.50 5.30 -26.12
N PHE A 69 -11.48 4.41 -26.27
CA PHE A 69 -11.29 3.04 -26.72
C PHE A 69 -12.21 2.69 -27.89
N SER A 70 -11.81 1.74 -28.69
CA SER A 70 -12.57 1.30 -29.88
C SER A 70 -13.83 0.50 -29.51
N SER A 71 -13.89 -0.02 -28.29
CA SER A 71 -15.04 -0.78 -27.77
C SER A 71 -15.10 -0.76 -26.25
N ASP A 72 -16.30 -1.01 -25.69
CA ASP A 72 -16.46 -1.17 -24.25
C ASP A 72 -15.65 -2.34 -23.69
N MET A 73 -15.51 -3.42 -24.44
CA MET A 73 -14.67 -4.56 -24.06
C MET A 73 -13.21 -4.18 -23.87
N GLU A 74 -12.66 -3.35 -24.75
CA GLU A 74 -11.30 -2.85 -24.66
C GLU A 74 -11.13 -1.94 -23.43
N TYR A 75 -12.08 -1.05 -23.17
CA TYR A 75 -12.12 -0.23 -21.98
C TYR A 75 -12.18 -1.07 -20.68
N GLN A 76 -13.06 -2.06 -20.62
CA GLN A 76 -13.17 -2.97 -19.46
C GLN A 76 -11.89 -3.80 -19.25
N THR A 77 -11.25 -4.21 -20.34
CA THR A 77 -9.98 -4.93 -20.28
C THR A 77 -8.87 -4.05 -19.70
N TRP A 78 -8.80 -2.81 -20.15
CA TRP A 78 -7.86 -1.84 -19.59
C TRP A 78 -8.15 -1.54 -18.11
N LEU A 79 -9.40 -1.31 -17.71
CA LEU A 79 -9.77 -1.08 -16.31
C LEU A 79 -9.30 -2.20 -15.38
N ARG A 80 -9.31 -3.45 -15.85
CA ARG A 80 -8.82 -4.62 -15.08
C ARG A 80 -7.31 -4.61 -14.87
N THR A 81 -6.55 -3.84 -15.63
CA THR A 81 -5.10 -3.70 -15.41
C THR A 81 -4.77 -2.83 -14.21
N LEU A 82 -5.66 -1.90 -13.82
CA LEU A 82 -5.41 -0.93 -12.76
C LEU A 82 -5.25 -1.57 -11.37
N PRO A 83 -6.11 -2.52 -10.93
CA PRO A 83 -5.90 -3.23 -9.67
C PRO A 83 -4.59 -4.02 -9.64
N VAL A 84 -4.19 -4.59 -10.78
CA VAL A 84 -2.93 -5.35 -10.90
C VAL A 84 -1.74 -4.41 -10.73
N ALA A 85 -1.74 -3.27 -11.41
CA ALA A 85 -0.70 -2.25 -11.29
C ALA A 85 -0.61 -1.71 -9.85
N ALA A 86 -1.74 -1.38 -9.23
CA ALA A 86 -1.81 -0.92 -7.84
C ALA A 86 -1.29 -1.98 -6.85
N SER A 87 -1.68 -3.25 -7.04
CA SER A 87 -1.21 -4.37 -6.22
C SER A 87 0.29 -4.59 -6.35
N ASN A 88 0.85 -4.43 -7.55
CA ASN A 88 2.28 -4.55 -7.77
C ASN A 88 3.06 -3.44 -7.06
N GLU A 89 2.57 -2.19 -7.12
CA GLU A 89 3.20 -1.08 -6.37
C GLU A 89 3.10 -1.29 -4.86
N ARG A 90 1.94 -1.70 -4.34
CA ARG A 90 1.81 -2.05 -2.93
C ARG A 90 2.81 -3.11 -2.50
N LYS A 91 2.89 -4.22 -3.24
CA LYS A 91 3.85 -5.31 -2.97
C LYS A 91 5.30 -4.82 -3.02
N ALA A 92 5.64 -3.96 -3.97
CA ALA A 92 6.98 -3.39 -4.07
C ALA A 92 7.30 -2.51 -2.87
N ILE A 93 6.38 -1.64 -2.43
CA ILE A 93 6.52 -0.80 -1.25
C ILE A 93 6.75 -1.66 0.00
N GLU A 94 5.91 -2.66 0.24
CA GLU A 94 6.04 -3.58 1.38
C GLU A 94 7.36 -4.34 1.34
N THR A 95 7.71 -4.92 0.18
CA THR A 95 8.92 -5.73 0.00
C THR A 95 10.19 -4.92 0.25
N LEU A 96 10.27 -3.71 -0.28
CA LEU A 96 11.39 -2.81 -0.09
C LEU A 96 11.50 -2.33 1.35
N GLY A 97 10.38 -2.04 2.01
CA GLY A 97 10.36 -1.63 3.42
C GLY A 97 10.87 -2.73 4.34
N TYR A 98 10.39 -3.94 4.19
CA TYR A 98 10.87 -5.07 4.98
C TYR A 98 12.34 -5.38 4.66
N ALA A 99 12.77 -5.34 3.39
CA ALA A 99 14.17 -5.55 3.04
C ALA A 99 15.07 -4.50 3.73
N ALA A 100 14.70 -3.21 3.69
CA ALA A 100 15.41 -2.15 4.37
C ALA A 100 15.49 -2.38 5.89
N TYR A 101 14.37 -2.77 6.51
CA TYR A 101 14.30 -2.96 7.95
C TYR A 101 15.12 -4.15 8.44
N PHE A 102 15.09 -5.28 7.72
CA PHE A 102 15.84 -6.47 8.08
C PHE A 102 17.34 -6.33 7.81
N THR A 103 17.71 -5.76 6.66
CA THR A 103 19.14 -5.67 6.27
C THR A 103 19.83 -4.42 6.81
N GLY A 104 19.10 -3.33 7.05
CA GLY A 104 19.65 -2.01 7.34
C GLY A 104 20.14 -1.27 6.08
N ASP A 105 19.96 -1.83 4.88
CA ASP A 105 20.38 -1.18 3.63
C ASP A 105 19.40 -0.08 3.24
N ALA A 106 19.87 1.17 3.38
CA ALA A 106 19.10 2.38 3.09
C ALA A 106 18.66 2.48 1.62
N SER A 107 19.31 1.81 0.69
CA SER A 107 18.96 1.87 -0.73
C SER A 107 17.57 1.27 -1.01
N TYR A 108 17.16 0.25 -0.25
CA TYR A 108 15.80 -0.28 -0.32
C TYR A 108 14.77 0.73 0.19
N ALA A 109 15.08 1.42 1.31
CA ALA A 109 14.18 2.43 1.85
C ALA A 109 13.99 3.60 0.87
N LEU A 110 15.06 4.08 0.24
CA LEU A 110 15.00 5.16 -0.76
C LEU A 110 14.12 4.78 -1.94
N ALA A 111 14.29 3.57 -2.49
CA ALA A 111 13.45 3.07 -3.58
C ALA A 111 11.98 2.93 -3.15
N GLY A 112 11.73 2.45 -1.93
CA GLY A 112 10.39 2.32 -1.38
C GLY A 112 9.68 3.66 -1.17
N VAL A 113 10.39 4.67 -0.67
CA VAL A 113 9.88 6.04 -0.53
C VAL A 113 9.52 6.64 -1.89
N ALA A 114 10.36 6.44 -2.92
CA ALA A 114 10.07 6.93 -4.27
C ALA A 114 8.79 6.29 -4.84
N ARG A 115 8.58 5.00 -4.63
CA ARG A 115 7.35 4.30 -5.04
C ARG A 115 6.12 4.77 -4.25
N LEU A 116 6.27 4.95 -2.94
CA LEU A 116 5.19 5.46 -2.08
C LEU A 116 4.76 6.86 -2.53
N GLU A 117 5.71 7.74 -2.82
CA GLU A 117 5.43 9.08 -3.34
C GLU A 117 4.75 9.02 -4.72
N SER A 118 5.19 8.13 -5.61
CA SER A 118 4.55 7.92 -6.91
C SER A 118 3.11 7.44 -6.74
N LEU A 119 2.88 6.43 -5.88
CA LEU A 119 1.55 5.87 -5.62
C LEU A 119 0.60 6.92 -5.02
N ALA A 120 1.10 7.81 -4.15
CA ALA A 120 0.32 8.89 -3.56
C ALA A 120 -0.14 9.94 -4.60
N LYS A 121 0.53 10.03 -5.75
CA LYS A 121 0.15 10.91 -6.86
C LYS A 121 -0.90 10.32 -7.80
N TRP A 122 -1.25 9.03 -7.64
CA TRP A 122 -2.28 8.44 -8.47
C TRP A 122 -3.63 9.11 -8.20
N PRO A 123 -4.46 9.38 -9.24
CA PRO A 123 -5.70 10.13 -9.08
C PRO A 123 -6.60 9.55 -8.00
N THR A 124 -6.94 10.33 -7.00
CA THR A 124 -7.92 9.93 -5.97
C THR A 124 -9.34 10.01 -6.50
N ARG A 125 -9.56 10.75 -7.58
CA ARG A 125 -10.79 10.82 -8.39
C ARG A 125 -10.48 10.25 -9.76
N GLY A 126 -11.48 9.88 -10.53
CA GLY A 126 -11.29 9.27 -11.85
C GLY A 126 -11.06 7.76 -11.79
N VAL A 127 -10.21 7.23 -12.64
CA VAL A 127 -10.11 5.79 -12.95
C VAL A 127 -9.68 4.90 -11.80
N THR A 128 -8.95 5.41 -10.82
CA THR A 128 -8.52 4.64 -9.63
C THR A 128 -9.31 4.99 -8.37
N SER A 129 -10.43 5.70 -8.52
CA SER A 129 -11.32 6.07 -7.41
C SER A 129 -12.14 4.87 -6.93
N GLU A 130 -12.70 4.99 -5.74
CA GLU A 130 -13.65 4.01 -5.18
C GLU A 130 -14.88 3.80 -6.07
N ALA A 131 -15.33 4.85 -6.79
CA ALA A 131 -16.49 4.77 -7.66
C ALA A 131 -16.23 3.94 -8.92
N ASN A 132 -15.04 4.08 -9.52
CA ASN A 132 -14.72 3.50 -10.82
C ASN A 132 -13.96 2.18 -10.72
N GLN A 133 -13.05 2.05 -9.74
CA GLN A 133 -12.23 0.85 -9.55
C GLN A 133 -11.88 0.67 -8.07
N ASP A 134 -12.83 0.16 -7.29
CA ASP A 134 -12.71 -0.07 -5.85
C ASP A 134 -11.54 -0.96 -5.46
N GLN A 135 -11.23 -1.98 -6.29
CA GLN A 135 -10.11 -2.88 -6.05
C GLN A 135 -8.77 -2.13 -6.19
N ALA A 136 -8.62 -1.26 -7.19
CA ALA A 136 -7.42 -0.44 -7.32
C ALA A 136 -7.32 0.56 -6.17
N ASN A 137 -8.43 1.23 -5.81
CA ASN A 137 -8.48 2.13 -4.67
C ASN A 137 -8.02 1.44 -3.39
N ARG A 138 -8.51 0.22 -3.12
CA ARG A 138 -8.12 -0.59 -1.97
C ARG A 138 -6.63 -0.90 -1.94
N GLU A 139 -6.07 -1.41 -3.05
CA GLU A 139 -4.64 -1.72 -3.13
C GLU A 139 -3.79 -0.47 -2.87
N ILE A 140 -4.22 0.68 -3.36
CA ILE A 140 -3.52 1.96 -3.17
C ILE A 140 -3.58 2.38 -1.71
N TYR A 141 -4.74 2.47 -1.07
CA TYR A 141 -4.79 2.97 0.31
C TYR A 141 -4.11 2.02 1.30
N VAL A 142 -4.13 0.70 1.06
CA VAL A 142 -3.36 -0.26 1.85
C VAL A 142 -1.86 -0.02 1.66
N GLY A 143 -1.39 0.15 0.43
CA GLY A 143 0.01 0.47 0.14
C GLY A 143 0.48 1.77 0.77
N LEU A 144 -0.37 2.81 0.74
CA LEU A 144 -0.08 4.10 1.40
C LEU A 144 0.01 3.96 2.92
N ALA A 145 -0.89 3.18 3.55
CA ALA A 145 -0.88 2.96 4.99
C ALA A 145 0.36 2.18 5.45
N PHE A 146 0.71 1.08 4.77
CA PHE A 146 1.93 0.33 5.05
C PHE A 146 3.19 1.15 4.81
N GLY A 147 3.23 1.91 3.70
CA GLY A 147 4.36 2.78 3.40
C GLY A 147 4.57 3.87 4.44
N LEU A 148 3.51 4.49 4.95
CA LEU A 148 3.59 5.45 6.06
C LEU A 148 4.18 4.82 7.32
N ASP A 149 3.86 3.58 7.62
CA ASP A 149 4.41 2.89 8.78
C ASP A 149 5.87 2.46 8.57
N LEU A 150 6.16 1.83 7.43
CA LEU A 150 7.49 1.26 7.14
C LEU A 150 8.57 2.33 6.92
N TYR A 151 8.19 3.52 6.43
CA TYR A 151 9.14 4.59 6.09
C TYR A 151 8.98 5.84 6.94
N ALA A 152 8.29 5.76 8.08
CA ALA A 152 7.96 6.91 8.92
C ALA A 152 9.17 7.81 9.27
N ASP A 153 10.33 7.20 9.53
CA ASP A 153 11.58 7.86 9.85
C ASP A 153 12.39 8.34 8.63
N ARG A 154 11.91 8.06 7.43
CA ARG A 154 12.57 8.37 6.15
C ARG A 154 11.83 9.41 5.32
N LEU A 155 10.55 9.63 5.62
CA LEU A 155 9.71 10.57 4.91
C LEU A 155 9.98 12.00 5.38
N SER A 156 10.16 12.92 4.43
CA SER A 156 10.10 14.35 4.71
C SER A 156 8.68 14.77 5.10
N THR A 157 8.55 15.93 5.73
CA THR A 157 7.24 16.50 6.08
C THR A 157 6.32 16.65 4.86
N SER A 158 6.87 17.06 3.71
CA SER A 158 6.10 17.21 2.47
C SER A 158 5.62 15.87 1.92
N GLN A 159 6.47 14.84 1.92
CA GLN A 159 6.11 13.49 1.52
C GLN A 159 5.06 12.88 2.46
N THR A 160 5.23 13.03 3.77
CA THR A 160 4.24 12.60 4.75
C THR A 160 2.89 13.27 4.51
N THR A 161 2.87 14.58 4.28
CA THR A 161 1.64 15.34 4.00
C THR A 161 0.96 14.84 2.72
N LEU A 162 1.72 14.63 1.64
CA LEU A 162 1.20 14.09 0.38
C LEU A 162 0.53 12.72 0.58
N VAL A 163 1.24 11.79 1.21
CA VAL A 163 0.77 10.42 1.42
C VAL A 163 -0.46 10.38 2.34
N VAL A 164 -0.43 11.15 3.44
CA VAL A 164 -1.56 11.25 4.38
C VAL A 164 -2.80 11.83 3.73
N ASN A 165 -2.66 12.87 2.90
CA ASN A 165 -3.80 13.48 2.20
C ASN A 165 -4.41 12.51 1.18
N ALA A 166 -3.57 11.83 0.39
CA ALA A 166 -4.04 10.81 -0.56
C ALA A 166 -4.74 9.65 0.17
N LEU A 167 -4.18 9.15 1.27
CA LEU A 167 -4.78 8.10 2.08
C LEU A 167 -6.14 8.52 2.65
N LYS A 168 -6.21 9.70 3.28
CA LYS A 168 -7.46 10.23 3.87
C LYS A 168 -8.57 10.37 2.82
N ASP A 169 -8.25 10.89 1.63
CA ASP A 169 -9.26 11.08 0.59
C ASP A 169 -9.79 9.73 0.08
N ARG A 170 -8.92 8.74 -0.13
CA ARG A 170 -9.31 7.40 -0.57
C ARG A 170 -10.15 6.64 0.45
N VAL A 171 -9.74 6.67 1.71
CA VAL A 171 -10.50 6.03 2.80
C VAL A 171 -11.86 6.71 2.97
N ARG A 172 -11.92 8.05 2.88
CA ARG A 172 -13.19 8.78 2.93
C ARG A 172 -14.15 8.34 1.83
N GLN A 173 -13.68 8.19 0.59
CA GLN A 173 -14.51 7.72 -0.51
C GLN A 173 -15.06 6.31 -0.26
N ALA A 174 -14.24 5.40 0.26
CA ALA A 174 -14.70 4.07 0.64
C ALA A 174 -15.78 4.13 1.73
N MET A 175 -15.57 4.95 2.76
CA MET A 175 -16.54 5.12 3.87
C MET A 175 -17.85 5.78 3.42
N GLU A 176 -17.80 6.74 2.48
CA GLU A 176 -18.99 7.41 1.93
C GLU A 176 -19.81 6.46 1.05
N LYS A 177 -19.16 5.56 0.34
CA LYS A 177 -19.84 4.57 -0.52
C LYS A 177 -20.51 3.44 0.26
N TRP A 178 -19.96 3.03 1.39
CA TRP A 178 -20.45 1.88 2.15
C TRP A 178 -21.91 1.94 2.59
N PRO A 179 -22.47 3.06 3.04
CA PRO A 179 -23.88 3.13 3.39
C PRO A 179 -24.83 2.97 2.21
N SER A 180 -24.36 3.21 0.97
CA SER A 180 -25.14 3.08 -0.25
C SER A 180 -25.03 1.70 -0.91
N LEU A 181 -24.14 0.85 -0.41
CA LEU A 181 -24.04 -0.52 -0.87
C LEU A 181 -25.21 -1.31 -0.26
N ASP A 182 -25.91 -2.05 -1.13
CA ASP A 182 -26.96 -2.98 -0.74
C ASP A 182 -26.52 -3.76 0.52
N PRO A 183 -27.37 -3.87 1.55
CA PRO A 183 -27.06 -4.54 2.81
C PRO A 183 -26.80 -6.04 2.69
N SER A 184 -26.47 -6.56 1.52
CA SER A 184 -26.00 -7.92 1.36
C SER A 184 -24.67 -8.12 2.10
N PRO A 185 -24.67 -8.75 3.30
CA PRO A 185 -23.46 -8.91 4.09
C PRO A 185 -22.44 -9.85 3.45
N TYR A 186 -22.76 -10.41 2.31
CA TYR A 186 -21.97 -11.43 1.61
C TYR A 186 -21.27 -10.92 0.35
N GLN A 187 -21.34 -9.62 0.05
CA GLN A 187 -20.58 -9.10 -1.07
C GLN A 187 -19.07 -9.12 -0.73
N THR A 188 -18.32 -9.86 -1.53
CA THR A 188 -16.86 -10.06 -1.34
C THR A 188 -16.10 -8.73 -1.25
N HIS A 189 -16.53 -7.72 -2.00
CA HIS A 189 -15.92 -6.39 -1.99
C HIS A 189 -16.09 -5.67 -0.64
N GLN A 190 -17.27 -5.76 -0.01
CA GLN A 190 -17.53 -5.17 1.32
C GLN A 190 -16.70 -5.85 2.40
N ILE A 191 -16.67 -7.20 2.41
CA ILE A 191 -15.92 -7.97 3.40
C ILE A 191 -14.41 -7.69 3.27
N THR A 192 -13.91 -7.56 2.06
CA THR A 192 -12.49 -7.30 1.83
C THR A 192 -12.12 -5.87 2.24
N ALA A 193 -12.94 -4.89 1.92
CA ALA A 193 -12.72 -3.50 2.32
C ALA A 193 -12.77 -3.33 3.85
N SER A 194 -13.71 -3.97 4.55
CA SER A 194 -13.86 -3.86 6.01
C SER A 194 -12.68 -4.41 6.83
N ARG A 195 -11.82 -5.23 6.22
CA ARG A 195 -10.62 -5.78 6.89
C ARG A 195 -9.48 -4.78 7.01
N TYR A 196 -9.50 -3.68 6.25
CA TYR A 196 -8.39 -2.74 6.14
C TYR A 196 -8.75 -1.32 6.63
N VAL A 197 -9.94 -1.12 7.18
CA VAL A 197 -10.43 0.12 7.81
C VAL A 197 -10.68 -0.13 9.32
#